data_75b17f037b3fc7d70f6ef9d725fb5a29
#
_entry.id   75b17f037b3fc7d70f6ef9d725fb5a29
#
_cell.length_a   1.000
_cell.length_b   1.000
_cell.length_c   1.000
_cell.angle_alpha   90.00
_cell.angle_beta   90.00
_cell.angle_gamma   90.00
#
_symmetry.space_group_name_H-M   'P 1'
#
loop_
_entity.id
_entity.type
_entity.pdbx_description
1 polymer ?
#
loop_
_entity_poly.entity_id
_entity_poly.type
_entity_poly.pdbx_seq_one_letter_code
_entity_poly.pdbx_strand_id
1 'polypeptide(L)'
;MIDNKKTRVTRWSSKPGEETGQHIHAYDYVVVPMKNGELKIDNLDGSISISKLTKGISYFKEKSVIRNVINHNDFSYSFIEIELK
;
A
#
# COMPACT_ATOMS: atom_id res chain seq x y z
N MET A 1 7.43 7.04 10.52
CA MET A 1 6.98 8.40 10.86
C MET A 1 6.39 8.46 12.26
N ILE A 2 5.29 7.80 12.52
CA ILE A 2 4.64 7.75 13.83
C ILE A 2 4.46 6.28 14.22
N ASP A 3 4.81 5.93 15.45
CA ASP A 3 4.56 4.59 15.98
C ASP A 3 4.27 4.71 17.46
N ASN A 4 3.02 4.44 17.84
CA ASN A 4 2.57 4.48 19.22
C ASN A 4 1.58 3.35 19.50
N LYS A 5 0.92 3.37 20.67
CA LYS A 5 -0.01 2.31 21.07
C LYS A 5 -1.26 2.20 20.21
N LYS A 6 -1.64 3.27 19.52
CA LYS A 6 -2.90 3.35 18.76
C LYS A 6 -2.70 3.29 17.25
N THR A 7 -1.58 3.80 16.75
CA THR A 7 -1.34 3.92 15.31
C THR A 7 0.12 3.74 14.98
N ARG A 8 0.37 3.28 13.76
CA ARG A 8 1.68 3.33 13.13
C ARG A 8 1.52 3.92 11.73
N VAL A 9 2.26 5.00 11.45
CA VAL A 9 2.25 5.69 10.17
C VAL A 9 3.57 5.43 9.47
N THR A 10 3.51 4.89 8.26
CA THR A 10 4.68 4.54 7.46
C THR A 10 4.56 5.16 6.09
N ARG A 11 5.64 5.78 5.61
CA ARG A 11 5.73 6.22 4.22
C ARG A 11 6.43 5.15 3.40
N TRP A 12 5.75 4.66 2.40
CA TRP A 12 6.31 3.72 1.42
C TRP A 12 6.70 4.48 0.16
N SER A 13 7.92 4.22 -0.32
CA SER A 13 8.40 4.79 -1.59
C SER A 13 9.04 3.67 -2.39
N SER A 14 8.73 3.61 -3.68
CA SER A 14 9.26 2.57 -4.56
C SER A 14 9.57 3.14 -5.94
N LYS A 15 10.63 2.61 -6.55
CA LYS A 15 10.98 2.88 -7.94
C LYS A 15 10.10 2.05 -8.87
N PRO A 16 10.03 2.39 -10.17
CA PRO A 16 9.25 1.62 -11.13
C PRO A 16 9.60 0.13 -11.07
N GLY A 17 8.58 -0.72 -10.97
CA GLY A 17 8.76 -2.17 -10.91
C GLY A 17 9.17 -2.75 -9.56
N GLU A 18 9.53 -1.92 -8.59
CA GLU A 18 9.84 -2.42 -7.24
C GLU A 18 8.58 -2.91 -6.54
N GLU A 19 8.76 -3.89 -5.67
CA GLU A 19 7.66 -4.52 -4.94
C GLU A 19 7.94 -4.53 -3.44
N THR A 20 6.85 -4.58 -2.66
CA THR A 20 6.96 -4.63 -1.20
C THR A 20 7.31 -6.03 -0.69
N GLY A 21 7.15 -7.07 -1.51
CA GLY A 21 7.17 -8.45 -1.09
C GLY A 21 5.84 -8.87 -0.47
N GLN A 22 5.61 -10.18 -0.39
CA GLN A 22 4.40 -10.70 0.27
C GLN A 22 4.50 -10.49 1.77
N HIS A 23 3.46 -9.95 2.37
CA HIS A 23 3.40 -9.72 3.81
C HIS A 23 1.95 -9.74 4.30
N ILE A 24 1.80 -9.99 5.60
CA ILE A 24 0.51 -10.00 6.28
C ILE A 24 0.39 -8.72 7.10
N HIS A 25 -0.72 -8.00 6.92
CA HIS A 25 -1.03 -6.86 7.78
C HIS A 25 -1.69 -7.35 9.07
N ALA A 26 -1.07 -7.02 10.21
CA ALA A 26 -1.58 -7.39 11.53
C ALA A 26 -2.74 -6.50 11.98
N TYR A 27 -2.93 -5.35 11.34
CA TYR A 27 -3.93 -4.34 11.71
C TYR A 27 -4.68 -3.86 10.48
N ASP A 28 -5.91 -3.38 10.69
CA ASP A 28 -6.60 -2.59 9.67
C ASP A 28 -5.79 -1.34 9.37
N TYR A 29 -5.86 -0.85 8.15
CA TYR A 29 -5.05 0.30 7.77
C TYR A 29 -5.73 1.18 6.73
N VAL A 30 -5.31 2.44 6.70
CA VAL A 30 -5.73 3.44 5.72
C VAL A 30 -4.52 3.77 4.84
N VAL A 31 -4.73 3.85 3.55
CA VAL A 31 -3.71 4.26 2.58
C VAL A 31 -4.04 5.63 2.04
N VAL A 32 -3.04 6.53 2.06
CA VAL A 32 -3.15 7.88 1.49
C VAL A 32 -2.16 7.99 0.35
N PRO A 33 -2.62 7.95 -0.91
CA PRO A 33 -1.74 8.13 -2.05
C PRO A 33 -1.17 9.54 -2.09
N MET A 34 0.11 9.65 -2.42
CA MET A 34 0.81 10.94 -2.55
C MET A 34 0.90 11.41 -3.99
N LYS A 35 0.57 10.55 -4.95
CA LYS A 35 0.57 10.85 -6.39
C LYS A 35 -0.57 10.11 -7.06
N ASN A 36 -1.00 10.60 -8.22
CA ASN A 36 -1.83 9.80 -9.11
C ASN A 36 -0.99 8.70 -9.72
N GLY A 37 -1.51 7.48 -9.78
CA GLY A 37 -0.78 6.37 -10.36
C GLY A 37 -1.51 5.05 -10.21
N GLU A 38 -0.80 3.97 -10.51
CA GLU A 38 -1.35 2.61 -10.43
C GLU A 38 -0.43 1.72 -9.60
N LEU A 39 -1.04 0.81 -8.85
CA LEU A 39 -0.33 -0.28 -8.19
C LEU A 39 -0.84 -1.61 -8.73
N LYS A 40 0.09 -2.52 -9.01
CA LYS A 40 -0.22 -3.90 -9.34
C LYS A 40 -0.20 -4.71 -8.05
N ILE A 41 -1.26 -5.48 -7.82
CA ILE A 41 -1.41 -6.27 -6.60
C ILE A 41 -1.46 -7.74 -6.99
N ASP A 42 -0.47 -8.49 -6.51
CA ASP A 42 -0.45 -9.95 -6.61
C ASP A 42 -1.15 -10.51 -5.38
N ASN A 43 -2.28 -11.17 -5.59
CA ASN A 43 -3.03 -11.82 -4.53
C ASN A 43 -2.52 -13.24 -4.31
N LEU A 44 -2.77 -13.78 -3.12
CA LEU A 44 -2.30 -15.11 -2.72
C LEU A 44 -2.84 -16.22 -3.63
N ASP A 45 -4.04 -16.05 -4.18
CA ASP A 45 -4.67 -17.04 -5.07
C ASP A 45 -4.11 -17.01 -6.52
N GLY A 46 -3.12 -16.19 -6.79
CA GLY A 46 -2.51 -16.02 -8.09
C GLY A 46 -3.19 -14.99 -8.98
N SER A 47 -4.28 -14.38 -8.55
CA SER A 47 -4.93 -13.33 -9.31
C SER A 47 -4.14 -12.02 -9.20
N ILE A 48 -4.30 -11.17 -10.22
CA ILE A 48 -3.63 -9.88 -10.30
C ILE A 48 -4.69 -8.79 -10.43
N SER A 49 -4.57 -7.75 -9.61
CA SER A 49 -5.44 -6.59 -9.67
C SER A 49 -4.62 -5.33 -9.95
N ILE A 50 -5.20 -4.41 -10.70
CA ILE A 50 -4.62 -3.08 -10.90
C ILE A 50 -5.47 -2.07 -10.13
N SER A 51 -4.84 -1.37 -9.19
CA SER A 51 -5.50 -0.35 -8.39
C SER A 51 -5.09 1.03 -8.89
N LYS A 52 -6.05 1.82 -9.33
CA LYS A 52 -5.82 3.22 -9.71
C LYS A 52 -5.96 4.08 -8.47
N LEU A 53 -4.93 4.89 -8.21
CA LEU A 53 -4.87 5.74 -7.03
C LEU A 53 -4.87 7.20 -7.42
N THR A 54 -5.61 8.00 -6.65
CA THR A 54 -5.68 9.45 -6.84
C THR A 54 -5.05 10.13 -5.63
N LYS A 55 -4.17 11.09 -5.88
CA LYS A 55 -3.49 11.87 -4.84
C LYS A 55 -4.51 12.42 -3.84
N GLY A 56 -4.28 12.13 -2.55
CA GLY A 56 -5.10 12.63 -1.46
C GLY A 56 -6.42 11.89 -1.23
N ILE A 57 -6.80 10.95 -2.10
CA ILE A 57 -8.02 10.15 -1.91
C ILE A 57 -7.62 8.88 -1.17
N SER A 58 -7.90 8.84 0.12
CA SER A 58 -7.57 7.69 0.96
C SER A 58 -8.57 6.56 0.81
N TYR A 59 -8.12 5.34 1.15
CA TYR A 59 -9.01 4.17 1.20
C TYR A 59 -8.63 3.28 2.39
N PHE A 60 -9.60 2.47 2.82
CA PHE A 60 -9.48 1.57 3.96
C PHE A 60 -9.23 0.15 3.48
N LYS A 61 -8.37 -0.60 4.20
CA LYS A 61 -8.13 -2.01 3.99
C LYS A 61 -8.19 -2.77 5.31
N GLU A 62 -8.76 -3.96 5.27
CA GLU A 62 -8.84 -4.83 6.45
C GLU A 62 -7.53 -5.58 6.67
N LYS A 63 -7.29 -5.95 7.94
CA LYS A 63 -6.15 -6.77 8.35
C LYS A 63 -6.19 -8.18 7.75
N SER A 64 -5.10 -8.91 7.90
CA SER A 64 -4.98 -10.33 7.54
C SER A 64 -5.05 -10.62 6.05
N VAL A 65 -4.85 -9.63 5.20
CA VAL A 65 -4.76 -9.81 3.75
C VAL A 65 -3.30 -9.99 3.37
N ILE A 66 -2.98 -11.11 2.70
CA ILE A 66 -1.65 -11.38 2.18
C ILE A 66 -1.60 -10.92 0.74
N ARG A 67 -0.68 -10.02 0.41
CA ARG A 67 -0.51 -9.55 -0.96
C ARG A 67 0.88 -8.97 -1.18
N ASN A 68 1.29 -8.93 -2.44
CA ASN A 68 2.49 -8.24 -2.88
C ASN A 68 2.07 -7.02 -3.70
N VAL A 69 2.60 -5.86 -3.37
CA VAL A 69 2.26 -4.60 -4.03
C VAL A 69 3.45 -4.13 -4.85
N ILE A 70 3.21 -3.88 -6.12
CA ILE A 70 4.23 -3.53 -7.11
C ILE A 70 3.92 -2.14 -7.66
N ASN A 71 4.96 -1.29 -7.77
CA ASN A 71 4.83 -0.01 -8.45
C ASN A 71 4.64 -0.23 -9.96
N HIS A 72 3.42 -0.03 -10.44
CA HIS A 72 3.04 -0.24 -11.84
C HIS A 72 3.01 1.09 -12.60
N ASN A 73 4.05 1.90 -12.40
CA ASN A 73 4.23 3.20 -13.04
C ASN A 73 5.63 3.26 -13.64
N ASP A 74 5.87 4.24 -14.50
CA ASP A 74 7.21 4.52 -15.05
C ASP A 74 7.95 5.62 -14.27
N PHE A 75 7.46 5.94 -13.07
CA PHE A 75 8.04 6.91 -12.14
C PHE A 75 8.01 6.36 -10.72
N SER A 76 8.83 6.95 -9.83
CA SER A 76 8.81 6.58 -8.40
C SER A 76 7.45 6.93 -7.79
N TYR A 77 6.93 6.03 -6.98
CA TYR A 77 5.61 6.17 -6.36
C TYR A 77 5.71 6.12 -4.84
N SER A 78 4.92 6.96 -4.18
CA SER A 78 4.88 7.01 -2.71
C SER A 78 3.45 7.07 -2.19
N PHE A 79 3.23 6.44 -1.04
CA PHE A 79 1.97 6.53 -0.31
C PHE A 79 2.23 6.44 1.20
N ILE A 80 1.26 6.92 1.97
CA ILE A 80 1.29 6.83 3.43
C ILE A 80 0.35 5.70 3.85
N GLU A 81 0.83 4.83 4.72
CA GLU A 81 0.05 3.76 5.32
C GLU A 81 -0.14 4.06 6.80
N ILE A 82 -1.39 4.08 7.24
CA ILE A 82 -1.76 4.36 8.64
C ILE A 82 -2.38 3.09 9.19
N GLU A 83 -1.63 2.39 10.04
CA GLU A 83 -2.11 1.18 10.71
C GLU A 83 -2.85 1.54 12.00
N LEU A 84 -4.04 0.97 12.18
CA LEU A 84 -4.90 1.20 13.33
C LEU A 84 -4.73 0.04 14.30
N LYS A 85 -3.98 0.27 15.36
CA LYS A 85 -3.69 -0.77 16.37
C LYS A 85 -4.83 -1.00 17.33
#